data_884b750c2f256f67f9fa7f3914be3e5c
#
_entry.id   884b750c2f256f67f9fa7f3914be3e5c
#
_cell.length_a   1.000
_cell.length_b   1.000
_cell.length_c   1.000
_cell.angle_alpha   90.00
_cell.angle_beta   90.00
_cell.angle_gamma   90.00
#
_symmetry.space_group_name_H-M   'P 1'
#
loop_
_entity.id
_entity.type
_entity.pdbx_description
1 polymer ?
#
loop_
_entity_poly.entity_id
_entity_poly.type
_entity_poly.pdbx_seq_one_letter_code
_entity_poly.pdbx_strand_id
1 'polypeptide(L)'
;MVKKQLYRNKSILNTHGFSLLELLIYVAILSGLMVIISDSFISVSKARGQSEARSEVNASIRFATEKIRQDAKGASSITTPILGTASSTLQVTTGGMTVIYDTLSGQLRRREGNGVSTTTAFVTGTNVSVDTPTFTRLENYNAVLSATTTAIQVAMTIRYNASSTDWS
;
A
#
# COMPACT_ATOMS: atom_id res chain seq x y z
N MET A 1 70.28 -46.63 43.12
CA MET A 1 69.02 -46.05 43.61
C MET A 1 68.92 -44.64 43.06
N VAL A 2 68.11 -44.44 42.01
CA VAL A 2 67.89 -43.15 41.34
C VAL A 2 66.55 -42.58 41.81
N LYS A 3 66.55 -41.52 42.56
CA LYS A 3 65.32 -40.79 42.97
C LYS A 3 64.85 -39.93 41.82
N LYS A 4 63.66 -40.29 41.22
CA LYS A 4 62.95 -39.56 40.20
C LYS A 4 62.21 -38.41 40.86
N GLN A 5 62.66 -37.18 40.63
CA GLN A 5 62.04 -35.95 41.07
C GLN A 5 60.83 -35.72 40.14
N LEU A 6 59.62 -35.80 40.68
CA LEU A 6 58.39 -35.42 40.01
C LEU A 6 58.26 -33.92 40.11
N TYR A 7 58.46 -33.22 38.98
CA TYR A 7 58.11 -31.80 38.82
C TYR A 7 56.60 -31.70 38.71
N ARG A 8 55.98 -31.25 39.78
CA ARG A 8 54.60 -30.94 39.84
C ARG A 8 54.39 -29.56 39.21
N ASN A 9 53.98 -29.54 37.94
CA ASN A 9 53.62 -28.31 37.20
C ASN A 9 52.36 -27.73 37.81
N LYS A 10 52.49 -26.72 38.67
CA LYS A 10 51.41 -26.00 39.30
C LYS A 10 50.98 -24.92 38.32
N SER A 11 50.02 -25.23 37.43
CA SER A 11 49.35 -24.24 36.60
C SER A 11 48.59 -23.27 37.52
N ILE A 12 49.16 -22.09 37.67
CA ILE A 12 48.54 -20.97 38.37
C ILE A 12 47.44 -20.47 37.41
N LEU A 13 46.20 -20.95 37.60
CA LEU A 13 45.04 -20.33 36.99
C LEU A 13 44.88 -18.95 37.64
N ASN A 14 45.35 -17.94 36.92
CA ASN A 14 45.20 -16.55 37.28
C ASN A 14 43.67 -16.20 37.15
N THR A 15 42.89 -16.46 38.16
CA THR A 15 41.50 -16.05 38.26
C THR A 15 41.48 -14.56 38.63
N HIS A 16 41.62 -13.70 37.64
CA HIS A 16 41.30 -12.30 37.82
C HIS A 16 39.78 -12.17 38.00
N GLY A 17 39.34 -11.93 39.23
CA GLY A 17 37.97 -11.58 39.52
C GLY A 17 37.62 -10.21 38.93
N PHE A 18 36.46 -10.09 38.33
CA PHE A 18 35.97 -8.81 37.84
C PHE A 18 35.82 -7.82 38.97
N SER A 19 36.33 -6.61 38.81
CA SER A 19 36.09 -5.49 39.72
C SER A 19 34.63 -5.04 39.66
N LEU A 20 34.04 -4.70 40.80
CA LEU A 20 32.68 -4.17 40.87
C LEU A 20 32.52 -2.91 40.00
N LEU A 21 33.56 -2.08 39.89
CA LEU A 21 33.64 -0.91 39.03
C LEU A 21 33.57 -1.30 37.54
N GLU A 22 34.26 -2.34 37.14
CA GLU A 22 34.29 -2.83 35.75
C GLU A 22 32.91 -3.33 35.33
N LEU A 23 32.21 -4.06 36.20
CA LEU A 23 30.84 -4.53 35.96
C LEU A 23 29.89 -3.35 35.81
N LEU A 24 30.03 -2.28 36.63
CA LEU A 24 29.21 -1.06 36.53
C LEU A 24 29.43 -0.35 35.19
N ILE A 25 30.66 -0.26 34.69
CA ILE A 25 30.97 0.34 33.39
C ILE A 25 30.37 -0.48 32.26
N TYR A 26 30.45 -1.80 32.29
CA TYR A 26 29.85 -2.67 31.29
C TYR A 26 28.31 -2.52 31.23
N VAL A 27 27.66 -2.48 32.38
CA VAL A 27 26.20 -2.28 32.46
C VAL A 27 25.81 -0.91 31.90
N ALA A 28 26.58 0.14 32.22
CA ALA A 28 26.33 1.49 31.71
C ALA A 28 26.46 1.57 30.17
N ILE A 29 27.54 0.97 29.61
CA ILE A 29 27.75 0.92 28.15
C ILE A 29 26.65 0.08 27.48
N LEU A 30 26.33 -1.08 28.04
CA LEU A 30 25.31 -1.97 27.50
C LEU A 30 23.93 -1.29 27.49
N SER A 31 23.60 -0.58 28.56
CA SER A 31 22.33 0.19 28.64
C SER A 31 22.26 1.26 27.56
N GLY A 32 23.35 2.02 27.36
CA GLY A 32 23.43 3.02 26.31
C GLY A 32 23.27 2.43 24.90
N LEU A 33 23.91 1.30 24.62
CA LEU A 33 23.77 0.60 23.35
C LEU A 33 22.35 0.09 23.12
N MET A 34 21.69 -0.42 24.15
CA MET A 34 20.30 -0.91 24.05
C MET A 34 19.34 0.20 23.65
N VAL A 35 19.50 1.42 24.17
CA VAL A 35 18.65 2.57 23.77
C VAL A 35 18.83 2.87 22.27
N ILE A 36 20.07 2.95 21.78
CA ILE A 36 20.35 3.25 20.37
C ILE A 36 19.77 2.17 19.44
N ILE A 37 19.93 0.90 19.81
CA ILE A 37 19.38 -0.21 19.01
C ILE A 37 17.86 -0.17 18.99
N SER A 38 17.23 0.14 20.13
CA SER A 38 15.76 0.24 20.23
C SER A 38 15.20 1.34 19.34
N ASP A 39 15.81 2.53 19.36
CA ASP A 39 15.40 3.65 18.50
C ASP A 39 15.58 3.32 17.01
N SER A 40 16.69 2.66 16.66
CA SER A 40 16.94 2.22 15.28
C SER A 40 15.89 1.21 14.82
N PHE A 41 15.53 0.26 15.66
CA PHE A 41 14.50 -0.74 15.35
C PHE A 41 13.13 -0.12 15.12
N ILE A 42 12.72 0.81 15.99
CA ILE A 42 11.46 1.55 15.86
C ILE A 42 11.45 2.36 14.56
N SER A 43 12.55 3.05 14.24
CA SER A 43 12.67 3.84 13.00
C SER A 43 12.55 2.98 11.75
N VAL A 44 13.21 1.82 11.72
CA VAL A 44 13.12 0.87 10.60
C VAL A 44 11.70 0.29 10.48
N SER A 45 11.06 -0.03 11.59
CA SER A 45 9.69 -0.56 11.59
C SER A 45 8.70 0.47 11.03
N LYS A 46 8.79 1.73 11.45
CA LYS A 46 7.97 2.84 10.91
C LYS A 46 8.22 3.05 9.41
N ALA A 47 9.47 3.02 8.96
CA ALA A 47 9.81 3.18 7.54
C ALA A 47 9.23 2.05 6.68
N ARG A 48 9.25 0.82 7.17
CA ARG A 48 8.62 -0.33 6.48
C ARG A 48 7.13 -0.17 6.33
N GLY A 49 6.42 0.21 7.39
CA GLY A 49 4.98 0.44 7.34
C GLY A 49 4.58 1.54 6.35
N GLN A 50 5.34 2.64 6.29
CA GLN A 50 5.11 3.70 5.30
C GLN A 50 5.37 3.24 3.87
N SER A 51 6.39 2.42 3.64
CA SER A 51 6.69 1.87 2.32
C SER A 51 5.60 0.91 1.85
N GLU A 52 5.10 0.07 2.73
CA GLU A 52 4.01 -0.86 2.46
C GLU A 52 2.72 -0.10 2.14
N ALA A 53 2.34 0.89 2.94
CA ALA A 53 1.19 1.74 2.70
C ALA A 53 1.24 2.43 1.33
N ARG A 54 2.40 2.99 0.96
CA ARG A 54 2.60 3.61 -0.37
C ARG A 54 2.50 2.60 -1.50
N SER A 55 3.04 1.40 -1.31
CA SER A 55 2.97 0.32 -2.30
C SER A 55 1.53 -0.11 -2.54
N GLU A 56 0.75 -0.30 -1.47
CA GLU A 56 -0.67 -0.67 -1.52
C GLU A 56 -1.51 0.38 -2.25
N VAL A 57 -1.34 1.66 -1.90
CA VAL A 57 -2.04 2.77 -2.57
C VAL A 57 -1.68 2.82 -4.06
N ASN A 58 -0.39 2.73 -4.40
CA ASN A 58 0.05 2.75 -5.80
C ASN A 58 -0.48 1.55 -6.60
N ALA A 59 -0.50 0.36 -6.01
CA ALA A 59 -1.07 -0.83 -6.64
C ALA A 59 -2.57 -0.64 -6.90
N SER A 60 -3.31 -0.13 -5.91
CA SER A 60 -4.75 0.14 -6.03
C SER A 60 -5.04 1.19 -7.09
N ILE A 61 -4.27 2.29 -7.17
CA ILE A 61 -4.42 3.32 -8.20
C ILE A 61 -4.21 2.72 -9.59
N ARG A 62 -3.12 1.98 -9.78
CA ARG A 62 -2.79 1.37 -11.08
C ARG A 62 -3.86 0.38 -11.52
N PHE A 63 -4.30 -0.49 -10.63
CA PHE A 63 -5.33 -1.48 -10.94
C PHE A 63 -6.66 -0.82 -11.27
N ALA A 64 -7.12 0.14 -10.45
CA ALA A 64 -8.35 0.87 -10.68
C ALA A 64 -8.33 1.64 -12.02
N THR A 65 -7.25 2.37 -12.29
CA THR A 65 -7.09 3.13 -13.53
C THR A 65 -7.07 2.21 -14.75
N GLU A 66 -6.34 1.11 -14.69
CA GLU A 66 -6.27 0.16 -15.80
C GLU A 66 -7.60 -0.50 -16.07
N LYS A 67 -8.34 -0.86 -15.01
CA LYS A 67 -9.65 -1.48 -15.15
C LYS A 67 -10.68 -0.52 -15.76
N ILE A 68 -10.72 0.73 -15.28
CA ILE A 68 -11.57 1.77 -15.86
C ILE A 68 -11.18 2.02 -17.32
N ARG A 69 -9.88 2.11 -17.62
CA ARG A 69 -9.36 2.31 -18.99
C ARG A 69 -9.77 1.18 -19.93
N GLN A 70 -9.69 -0.06 -19.46
CA GLN A 70 -10.08 -1.24 -20.24
C GLN A 70 -11.57 -1.21 -20.58
N ASP A 71 -12.43 -0.97 -19.58
CA ASP A 71 -13.87 -0.93 -19.80
C ASP A 71 -14.28 0.29 -20.65
N ALA A 72 -13.64 1.46 -20.44
CA ALA A 72 -13.88 2.64 -21.24
C ALA A 72 -13.47 2.48 -22.71
N LYS A 73 -12.35 1.82 -22.99
CA LYS A 73 -11.90 1.52 -24.36
C LYS A 73 -12.81 0.52 -25.06
N GLY A 74 -13.34 -0.45 -24.33
CA GLY A 74 -14.27 -1.45 -24.88
C GLY A 74 -15.72 -0.97 -24.94
N ALA A 75 -16.00 0.22 -24.44
CA ALA A 75 -17.36 0.74 -24.37
C ALA A 75 -17.93 1.07 -25.74
N SER A 76 -19.11 0.54 -26.04
CA SER A 76 -19.92 0.91 -27.20
C SER A 76 -20.69 2.21 -26.94
N SER A 77 -21.02 2.52 -25.68
CA SER A 77 -21.69 3.77 -25.28
C SER A 77 -21.36 4.15 -23.85
N ILE A 78 -21.46 5.45 -23.56
CA ILE A 78 -21.30 6.02 -22.23
C ILE A 78 -22.61 6.67 -21.85
N THR A 79 -23.26 6.16 -20.81
CA THR A 79 -24.54 6.66 -20.33
C THR A 79 -24.38 7.75 -19.28
N THR A 80 -23.41 7.55 -18.38
CA THR A 80 -23.07 8.51 -17.30
C THR A 80 -21.55 8.60 -17.20
N PRO A 81 -20.97 9.80 -17.14
CA PRO A 81 -21.60 11.11 -17.12
C PRO A 81 -22.16 11.55 -18.48
N ILE A 82 -23.10 12.51 -18.45
CA ILE A 82 -23.56 13.22 -19.65
C ILE A 82 -22.42 14.13 -20.13
N LEU A 83 -22.35 14.36 -21.45
CA LEU A 83 -21.31 15.20 -22.04
C LEU A 83 -21.17 16.55 -21.35
N GLY A 84 -19.95 16.91 -20.98
CA GLY A 84 -19.61 18.16 -20.32
C GLY A 84 -20.00 18.24 -18.83
N THR A 85 -20.54 17.17 -18.25
CA THR A 85 -20.90 17.13 -16.82
C THR A 85 -19.99 16.22 -16.03
N ALA A 86 -19.89 16.48 -14.73
CA ALA A 86 -19.20 15.63 -13.78
C ALA A 86 -20.19 14.74 -13.02
N SER A 87 -19.81 13.49 -12.74
CA SER A 87 -20.61 12.55 -11.96
C SER A 87 -19.70 11.72 -11.04
N SER A 88 -20.24 11.32 -9.90
CA SER A 88 -19.57 10.36 -9.00
C SER A 88 -19.69 8.91 -9.49
N THR A 89 -20.45 8.67 -10.55
CA THR A 89 -20.69 7.35 -11.12
C THR A 89 -20.30 7.37 -12.59
N LEU A 90 -19.60 6.31 -13.04
CA LEU A 90 -19.37 6.05 -14.45
C LEU A 90 -20.22 4.86 -14.88
N GLN A 91 -21.02 5.04 -15.91
CA GLN A 91 -21.81 3.96 -16.52
C GLN A 91 -21.49 3.85 -18.00
N VAL A 92 -20.97 2.71 -18.39
CA VAL A 92 -20.63 2.38 -19.78
C VAL A 92 -21.27 1.06 -20.19
N THR A 93 -21.52 0.90 -21.48
CA THR A 93 -21.99 -0.37 -22.06
C THR A 93 -20.86 -1.02 -22.83
N THR A 94 -20.50 -2.24 -22.48
CA THR A 94 -19.40 -3.01 -23.10
C THR A 94 -19.92 -4.41 -23.40
N GLY A 95 -19.85 -4.85 -24.67
CA GLY A 95 -20.27 -6.20 -25.05
C GLY A 95 -21.74 -6.51 -24.73
N GLY A 96 -22.62 -5.52 -24.74
CA GLY A 96 -24.04 -5.68 -24.38
C GLY A 96 -24.30 -5.72 -22.87
N MET A 97 -23.28 -5.59 -22.03
CA MET A 97 -23.41 -5.49 -20.58
C MET A 97 -23.20 -4.06 -20.11
N THR A 98 -23.94 -3.66 -19.09
CA THR A 98 -23.75 -2.38 -18.41
C THR A 98 -22.73 -2.53 -17.31
N VAL A 99 -21.68 -1.72 -17.36
CA VAL A 99 -20.65 -1.64 -16.33
C VAL A 99 -20.79 -0.32 -15.60
N ILE A 100 -20.87 -0.38 -14.27
CA ILE A 100 -21.06 0.78 -13.41
C ILE A 100 -19.93 0.81 -12.38
N TYR A 101 -19.24 1.95 -12.32
CA TYR A 101 -18.27 2.27 -11.28
C TYR A 101 -18.89 3.26 -10.30
N ASP A 102 -18.86 2.93 -9.02
CA ASP A 102 -19.27 3.79 -7.92
C ASP A 102 -18.41 3.51 -6.67
N THR A 103 -18.66 4.22 -5.59
CA THR A 103 -18.00 3.93 -4.29
C THR A 103 -19.03 3.34 -3.32
N LEU A 104 -18.57 2.35 -2.56
CA LEU A 104 -19.31 1.78 -1.45
C LEU A 104 -18.36 1.57 -0.26
N SER A 105 -18.71 2.14 0.88
CA SER A 105 -17.90 2.02 2.12
C SER A 105 -16.42 2.39 1.93
N GLY A 106 -16.16 3.45 1.15
CA GLY A 106 -14.80 3.91 0.88
C GLY A 106 -13.99 3.05 -0.10
N GLN A 107 -14.60 2.08 -0.77
CA GLN A 107 -13.95 1.26 -1.81
C GLN A 107 -14.54 1.55 -3.18
N LEU A 108 -13.72 1.56 -4.21
CA LEU A 108 -14.19 1.63 -5.59
C LEU A 108 -14.79 0.28 -5.97
N ARG A 109 -16.06 0.32 -6.37
CA ARG A 109 -16.85 -0.85 -6.75
C ARG A 109 -17.15 -0.84 -8.24
N ARG A 110 -17.01 -1.99 -8.89
CA ARG A 110 -17.42 -2.26 -10.27
C ARG A 110 -18.58 -3.23 -10.25
N ARG A 111 -19.68 -2.83 -10.88
CA ARG A 111 -20.84 -3.69 -11.10
C ARG A 111 -20.99 -3.94 -12.60
N GLU A 112 -21.25 -5.18 -12.97
CA GLU A 112 -21.46 -5.58 -14.37
C GLU A 112 -22.72 -6.41 -14.47
N GLY A 113 -23.60 -6.08 -15.40
CA GLY A 113 -24.85 -6.81 -15.56
C GLY A 113 -25.60 -6.47 -16.83
N ASN A 114 -26.54 -7.33 -17.16
CA ASN A 114 -27.45 -7.20 -18.32
C ASN A 114 -28.89 -6.84 -17.93
N GLY A 115 -29.10 -6.38 -16.70
CA GLY A 115 -30.44 -6.09 -16.15
C GLY A 115 -31.10 -7.30 -15.47
N VAL A 116 -30.66 -8.54 -15.75
CA VAL A 116 -31.20 -9.78 -15.14
C VAL A 116 -30.26 -10.30 -14.05
N SER A 117 -28.95 -10.23 -14.29
CA SER A 117 -27.92 -10.65 -13.36
C SER A 117 -26.88 -9.54 -13.22
N THR A 118 -26.41 -9.30 -12.00
CA THR A 118 -25.37 -8.31 -11.70
C THR A 118 -24.25 -8.94 -10.90
N THR A 119 -23.05 -8.87 -11.43
CA THR A 119 -21.82 -9.24 -10.72
C THR A 119 -21.21 -7.99 -10.11
N THR A 120 -20.82 -8.09 -8.85
CA THR A 120 -20.20 -6.97 -8.12
C THR A 120 -18.79 -7.37 -7.70
N ALA A 121 -17.82 -6.51 -7.97
CA ALA A 121 -16.45 -6.67 -7.55
C ALA A 121 -15.88 -5.35 -7.00
N PHE A 122 -15.08 -5.41 -5.95
CA PHE A 122 -14.30 -4.26 -5.50
C PHE A 122 -13.01 -4.17 -6.31
N VAL A 123 -12.69 -2.97 -6.77
CA VAL A 123 -11.51 -2.67 -7.59
C VAL A 123 -10.33 -2.23 -6.73
N THR A 124 -10.61 -1.77 -5.51
CA THR A 124 -9.59 -1.40 -4.52
C THR A 124 -9.62 -2.35 -3.33
N GLY A 125 -8.45 -2.52 -2.70
CA GLY A 125 -8.33 -3.35 -1.49
C GLY A 125 -9.04 -2.74 -0.26
N THR A 126 -9.19 -3.52 0.80
CA THR A 126 -9.79 -3.10 2.07
C THR A 126 -8.89 -2.15 2.88
N ASN A 127 -7.57 -2.19 2.62
CA ASN A 127 -6.58 -1.38 3.32
C ASN A 127 -6.46 0.04 2.75
N VAL A 128 -7.25 0.38 1.75
CA VAL A 128 -7.28 1.72 1.15
C VAL A 128 -8.69 2.28 1.16
N SER A 129 -8.78 3.59 1.31
CA SER A 129 -10.03 4.35 1.19
C SER A 129 -9.98 5.24 -0.04
N VAL A 130 -11.04 5.23 -0.81
CA VAL A 130 -11.23 6.04 -2.00
C VAL A 130 -12.21 7.16 -1.67
N ASP A 131 -11.80 8.40 -1.86
CA ASP A 131 -12.72 9.54 -1.84
C ASP A 131 -13.69 9.41 -3.03
N THR A 132 -14.83 10.09 -2.97
CA THR A 132 -15.80 10.06 -4.06
C THR A 132 -15.14 10.43 -5.39
N PRO A 133 -15.06 9.51 -6.36
CA PRO A 133 -14.44 9.78 -7.65
C PRO A 133 -15.28 10.76 -8.44
N THR A 134 -14.63 11.50 -9.31
CA THR A 134 -15.30 12.37 -10.27
C THR A 134 -14.96 11.92 -11.67
N PHE A 135 -15.98 11.57 -12.43
CA PHE A 135 -15.90 11.20 -13.84
C PHE A 135 -16.46 12.33 -14.68
N THR A 136 -15.73 12.75 -15.71
CA THR A 136 -16.19 13.78 -16.67
C THR A 136 -16.06 13.25 -18.08
N ARG A 137 -17.12 13.33 -18.87
CA ARG A 137 -17.11 12.95 -20.28
C ARG A 137 -16.72 14.15 -21.11
N LEU A 138 -15.70 13.98 -21.93
CA LEU A 138 -15.19 14.95 -22.88
C LEU A 138 -15.33 14.41 -24.29
N GLU A 139 -15.68 15.27 -25.25
CA GLU A 139 -15.72 14.93 -26.67
C GLU A 139 -14.88 15.94 -27.46
N ASN A 140 -14.16 15.43 -28.43
CA ASN A 140 -13.44 16.23 -29.41
C ASN A 140 -13.91 15.83 -30.80
N TYR A 141 -14.45 16.80 -31.53
CA TYR A 141 -14.86 16.63 -32.93
C TYR A 141 -13.73 17.02 -33.85
N ASN A 142 -13.30 16.10 -34.69
CA ASN A 142 -12.33 16.36 -35.77
C ASN A 142 -13.10 16.63 -37.05
N ALA A 143 -13.11 17.90 -37.48
CA ALA A 143 -13.85 18.34 -38.67
C ALA A 143 -13.29 17.76 -39.97
N VAL A 144 -11.98 17.43 -40.05
CA VAL A 144 -11.34 16.89 -41.22
C VAL A 144 -11.71 15.43 -41.45
N LEU A 145 -11.81 14.67 -40.38
CA LEU A 145 -12.16 13.25 -40.39
C LEU A 145 -13.66 13.01 -40.21
N SER A 146 -14.44 14.05 -39.92
CA SER A 146 -15.86 13.97 -39.56
C SER A 146 -16.10 12.94 -38.45
N ALA A 147 -15.15 12.83 -37.52
CA ALA A 147 -15.16 11.84 -36.43
C ALA A 147 -15.13 12.51 -35.05
N THR A 148 -15.91 11.94 -34.14
CA THR A 148 -15.90 12.35 -32.72
C THR A 148 -15.10 11.35 -31.90
N THR A 149 -14.17 11.86 -31.11
CA THR A 149 -13.43 11.07 -30.14
C THR A 149 -13.94 11.39 -28.75
N THR A 150 -14.39 10.37 -28.04
CA THR A 150 -14.85 10.50 -26.65
C THR A 150 -13.74 10.10 -25.69
N ALA A 151 -13.52 10.91 -24.66
CA ALA A 151 -12.61 10.64 -23.58
C ALA A 151 -13.33 10.74 -22.22
N ILE A 152 -12.87 9.96 -21.24
CA ILE A 152 -13.33 10.03 -19.86
C ILE A 152 -12.16 10.53 -19.02
N GLN A 153 -12.34 11.67 -18.38
CA GLN A 153 -11.43 12.16 -17.35
C GLN A 153 -11.87 11.58 -16.01
N VAL A 154 -10.94 11.00 -15.26
CA VAL A 154 -11.18 10.43 -13.95
C VAL A 154 -10.32 11.18 -12.94
N ALA A 155 -10.93 11.76 -11.92
CA ALA A 155 -10.27 12.32 -10.76
C ALA A 155 -10.68 11.51 -9.53
N MET A 156 -9.70 10.92 -8.82
CA MET A 156 -9.94 10.18 -7.59
C MET A 156 -8.74 10.33 -6.65
N THR A 157 -9.01 10.34 -5.36
CA THR A 157 -7.99 10.30 -4.32
C THR A 157 -8.09 8.98 -3.60
N ILE A 158 -6.96 8.28 -3.46
CA ILE A 158 -6.86 7.03 -2.73
C ILE A 158 -5.91 7.24 -1.55
N ARG A 159 -6.33 6.85 -0.36
CA ARG A 159 -5.57 6.95 0.88
C ARG A 159 -5.42 5.58 1.52
N TYR A 160 -4.31 5.37 2.21
CA TYR A 160 -4.16 4.19 3.04
C TYR A 160 -5.04 4.30 4.29
N ASN A 161 -5.77 3.25 4.59
CA ASN A 161 -6.67 3.20 5.75
C ASN A 161 -5.88 2.69 6.98
N ALA A 162 -4.97 3.53 7.49
CA ALA A 162 -4.26 3.22 8.72
C ALA A 162 -5.26 3.21 9.87
N SER A 163 -5.40 2.10 10.57
CA SER A 163 -6.02 2.14 11.90
C SER A 163 -5.15 3.05 12.77
N SER A 164 -5.77 4.03 13.42
CA SER A 164 -5.12 5.11 14.17
C SER A 164 -4.23 4.66 15.35
N THR A 165 -4.08 3.38 15.57
CA THR A 165 -3.27 2.77 16.64
C THR A 165 -1.81 2.52 16.26
N ASP A 166 -1.43 2.59 15.00
CA ASP A 166 -0.06 2.23 14.58
C ASP A 166 0.91 3.41 14.46
N TRP A 167 0.48 4.65 14.73
CA TRP A 167 1.30 5.85 14.48
C TRP A 167 1.37 6.86 15.62
N SER A 168 0.93 6.48 16.84
CA SER A 168 1.08 7.32 18.05
C SER A 168 2.39 7.06 18.78
#